data_207df80506a5ebc025e02dd749f1d27d
#
_entry.id   207df80506a5ebc025e02dd749f1d27d
#
_cell.length_a   1.000
_cell.length_b   1.000
_cell.length_c   1.000
_cell.angle_alpha   90.00
_cell.angle_beta   90.00
_cell.angle_gamma   90.00
#
_symmetry.space_group_name_H-M   'P 1'
#
loop_
_entity.id
_entity.type
_entity.pdbx_description
1 polymer ?
#
loop_
_entity_poly.entity_id
_entity_poly.type
_entity_poly.pdbx_seq_one_letter_code
_entity_poly.pdbx_strand_id
1 'polypeptide(L)'
;MAITLPKLVPGWIYCIREEDYLDGSIGRYVKLGLTKRTVADRIREHQTGNPRKEVSEYDHHMQLMHYTENFLHHYFAYDRIAGEWFDMDSNRVITEVKPLLERLEIEQASAIPNIERWVELKEMASNGTIRSANITEQALHDQYKTADEELTLASAQHTIHDCNIRALIGSADGIENVVTLILKTYKDVCDTTAFIATLSAQEIAQCEETSTKLSGSLTITGGRKLNELDAVLAASLEQAKNSI
;
A
#
# COMPACT_ATOMS: atom_id res chain seq x y z
N MET A 1 -10.97 -1.47 7.47
CA MET A 1 -10.56 -1.11 6.09
C MET A 1 -11.29 -2.04 5.12
N ALA A 2 -11.94 -1.55 4.07
CA ALA A 2 -12.59 -2.42 3.10
C ALA A 2 -11.50 -3.13 2.28
N ILE A 3 -11.45 -4.45 2.34
CA ILE A 3 -10.50 -5.26 1.57
C ILE A 3 -10.95 -5.25 0.11
N THR A 4 -10.21 -4.58 -0.74
CA THR A 4 -10.40 -4.68 -2.18
C THR A 4 -9.71 -5.95 -2.68
N LEU A 5 -10.49 -6.91 -3.16
CA LEU A 5 -9.94 -8.13 -3.74
C LEU A 5 -9.07 -7.80 -4.96
N PRO A 6 -7.91 -8.43 -5.10
CA PRO A 6 -7.06 -8.24 -6.26
C PRO A 6 -7.77 -8.71 -7.52
N LYS A 7 -7.59 -7.97 -8.61
CA LYS A 7 -8.13 -8.37 -9.93
C LYS A 7 -7.19 -9.37 -10.57
N LEU A 8 -7.75 -10.46 -11.09
CA LEU A 8 -7.04 -11.39 -11.96
C LEU A 8 -6.74 -10.70 -13.29
N VAL A 9 -5.51 -10.23 -13.41
CA VAL A 9 -4.98 -9.63 -14.64
C VAL A 9 -3.57 -10.18 -14.82
N PRO A 10 -3.40 -11.21 -15.66
CA PRO A 10 -2.10 -11.80 -15.94
C PRO A 10 -1.22 -10.84 -16.73
N GLY A 11 0.08 -10.92 -16.50
CA GLY A 11 1.08 -10.13 -17.18
C GLY A 11 2.45 -10.27 -16.54
N TRP A 12 3.38 -9.45 -16.98
CA TRP A 12 4.78 -9.49 -16.58
C TRP A 12 5.10 -8.39 -15.59
N ILE A 13 5.82 -8.74 -14.55
CA ILE A 13 6.58 -7.80 -13.72
C ILE A 13 7.99 -7.78 -14.31
N TYR A 14 8.56 -6.61 -14.48
CA TYR A 14 9.88 -6.46 -15.07
C TYR A 14 10.80 -5.58 -14.22
N CYS A 15 12.08 -5.90 -14.29
CA CYS A 15 13.20 -5.11 -13.81
C CYS A 15 13.99 -4.62 -15.02
N ILE A 16 13.92 -3.34 -15.33
CA ILE A 16 14.61 -2.72 -16.47
C ILE A 16 15.69 -1.80 -15.93
N ARG A 17 16.88 -1.82 -16.58
CA ARG A 17 17.98 -0.88 -16.35
C ARG A 17 18.31 -0.11 -17.60
N GLU A 18 19.08 0.94 -17.40
CA GLU A 18 19.70 1.69 -18.48
C GLU A 18 21.12 1.20 -18.70
N GLU A 19 21.50 0.99 -19.97
CA GLU A 19 22.84 0.66 -20.43
C GLU A 19 23.39 1.84 -21.24
N ASP A 20 24.62 2.23 -20.99
CA ASP A 20 25.27 3.27 -21.77
C ASP A 20 25.65 2.74 -23.15
N TYR A 21 25.34 3.50 -24.23
CA TYR A 21 25.65 3.11 -25.60
C TYR A 21 27.14 3.08 -25.92
N LEU A 22 27.97 3.82 -25.19
CA LEU A 22 29.38 4.00 -25.50
C LEU A 22 30.24 2.89 -24.91
N ASP A 23 30.02 2.55 -23.65
CA ASP A 23 30.86 1.61 -22.91
C ASP A 23 30.11 0.38 -22.40
N GLY A 24 28.79 0.31 -22.61
CA GLY A 24 27.96 -0.80 -22.14
C GLY A 24 27.77 -0.85 -20.61
N SER A 25 28.15 0.21 -19.91
CA SER A 25 28.00 0.25 -18.45
C SER A 25 26.53 0.26 -18.05
N ILE A 26 26.17 -0.59 -17.09
CA ILE A 26 24.81 -0.69 -16.55
C ILE A 26 24.59 0.40 -15.51
N GLY A 27 23.49 1.11 -15.63
CA GLY A 27 23.07 2.14 -14.69
C GLY A 27 22.77 1.58 -13.30
N ARG A 28 22.95 2.41 -12.29
CA ARG A 28 22.75 2.08 -10.87
C ARG A 28 21.29 1.75 -10.57
N TYR A 29 20.35 2.45 -11.23
CA TYR A 29 18.95 2.39 -10.90
C TYR A 29 18.22 1.29 -11.68
N VAL A 30 17.22 0.66 -11.04
CA VAL A 30 16.33 -0.29 -11.67
C VAL A 30 14.91 0.28 -11.72
N LYS A 31 14.22 0.06 -12.82
CA LYS A 31 12.81 0.34 -12.97
C LYS A 31 12.01 -0.92 -12.70
N LEU A 32 11.16 -0.90 -11.68
CA LEU A 32 10.20 -1.96 -11.37
C LEU A 32 8.83 -1.59 -11.93
N GLY A 33 8.31 -2.37 -12.85
CA GLY A 33 7.03 -2.07 -13.47
C GLY A 33 6.32 -3.31 -14.00
N LEU A 34 5.18 -3.08 -14.66
CA LEU A 34 4.36 -4.16 -15.20
C LEU A 34 4.01 -3.93 -16.69
N THR A 35 3.68 -5.04 -17.36
CA THR A 35 3.12 -5.00 -18.72
C THR A 35 2.25 -6.22 -18.99
N LYS A 36 1.15 -6.01 -19.74
CA LYS A 36 0.32 -7.11 -20.29
C LYS A 36 0.92 -7.74 -21.55
N ARG A 37 1.84 -7.02 -22.21
CA ARG A 37 2.54 -7.45 -23.41
C ARG A 37 3.89 -8.04 -23.04
N THR A 38 4.67 -8.42 -24.04
CA THR A 38 6.04 -8.86 -23.77
C THR A 38 6.86 -7.72 -23.20
N VAL A 39 7.84 -8.05 -22.35
CA VAL A 39 8.76 -7.05 -21.79
C VAL A 39 9.57 -6.36 -22.90
N ALA A 40 9.93 -7.11 -23.94
CA ALA A 40 10.61 -6.56 -25.13
C ALA A 40 9.78 -5.47 -25.83
N ASP A 41 8.47 -5.65 -25.98
CA ASP A 41 7.59 -4.64 -26.55
C ASP A 41 7.51 -3.40 -25.65
N ARG A 42 7.46 -3.61 -24.34
CA ARG A 42 7.42 -2.53 -23.37
C ARG A 42 8.71 -1.71 -23.36
N ILE A 43 9.87 -2.35 -23.43
CA ILE A 43 11.17 -1.68 -23.56
C ILE A 43 11.19 -0.83 -24.84
N ARG A 44 10.73 -1.40 -25.97
CA ARG A 44 10.70 -0.68 -27.25
C ARG A 44 9.86 0.61 -27.20
N GLU A 45 8.78 0.60 -26.44
CA GLU A 45 7.95 1.81 -26.21
C GLU A 45 8.67 2.86 -25.39
N HIS A 46 9.29 2.45 -24.28
CA HIS A 46 10.03 3.36 -23.41
C HIS A 46 11.27 3.92 -24.10
N GLN A 47 11.94 3.11 -24.91
CA GLN A 47 13.14 3.49 -25.63
C GLN A 47 12.95 4.72 -26.51
N THR A 48 11.73 4.95 -27.01
CA THR A 48 11.43 6.06 -27.95
C THR A 48 11.71 7.46 -27.37
N GLY A 49 11.92 7.64 -26.11
CA GLY A 49 12.24 8.93 -25.51
C GLY A 49 13.48 8.89 -24.61
N ASN A 50 14.11 7.72 -24.48
CA ASN A 50 15.24 7.54 -23.60
C ASN A 50 16.56 7.58 -24.41
N PRO A 51 17.50 8.50 -24.07
CA PRO A 51 18.81 8.57 -24.72
C PRO A 51 19.77 7.43 -24.31
N ARG A 52 19.40 6.64 -23.31
CA ARG A 52 20.13 5.45 -22.87
C ARG A 52 19.39 4.19 -23.31
N LYS A 53 20.11 3.11 -23.58
CA LYS A 53 19.51 1.85 -23.95
C LYS A 53 18.85 1.19 -22.72
N GLU A 54 17.57 0.85 -22.82
CA GLU A 54 16.89 0.08 -21.80
C GLU A 54 17.09 -1.42 -22.03
N VAL A 55 17.45 -2.15 -20.97
CA VAL A 55 17.67 -3.59 -20.99
C VAL A 55 16.88 -4.26 -19.88
N SER A 56 16.26 -5.42 -20.19
CA SER A 56 15.64 -6.25 -19.16
C SER A 56 16.72 -6.99 -18.37
N GLU A 57 16.70 -6.84 -17.06
CA GLU A 57 17.57 -7.59 -16.16
C GLU A 57 16.88 -8.85 -15.65
N TYR A 58 15.61 -8.73 -15.33
CA TYR A 58 14.77 -9.84 -14.89
C TYR A 58 13.31 -9.56 -15.21
N ASP A 59 12.56 -10.60 -15.50
CA ASP A 59 11.12 -10.53 -15.66
C ASP A 59 10.45 -11.81 -15.14
N HIS A 60 9.23 -11.67 -14.65
CA HIS A 60 8.46 -12.75 -14.05
C HIS A 60 6.97 -12.60 -14.41
N HIS A 61 6.36 -13.69 -14.85
CA HIS A 61 4.94 -13.69 -15.20
C HIS A 61 4.07 -13.90 -13.95
N MET A 62 3.10 -13.01 -13.71
CA MET A 62 2.20 -13.04 -12.55
C MET A 62 0.74 -13.00 -12.96
N GLN A 63 -0.12 -13.75 -12.27
CA GLN A 63 -1.56 -13.73 -12.49
C GLN A 63 -2.23 -12.48 -11.89
N LEU A 64 -1.64 -11.94 -10.82
CA LEU A 64 -2.09 -10.75 -10.11
C LEU A 64 -1.08 -9.60 -10.28
N MET A 65 -0.71 -9.27 -11.54
CA MET A 65 0.41 -8.37 -11.81
C MET A 65 0.27 -7.01 -11.13
N HIS A 66 -0.93 -6.40 -11.09
CA HIS A 66 -1.14 -5.11 -10.44
C HIS A 66 -0.97 -5.16 -8.92
N TYR A 67 -1.42 -6.26 -8.29
CA TYR A 67 -1.21 -6.48 -6.87
C TYR A 67 0.27 -6.65 -6.58
N THR A 68 0.96 -7.44 -7.40
CA THR A 68 2.40 -7.72 -7.26
C THR A 68 3.24 -6.46 -7.42
N GLU A 69 2.97 -5.64 -8.44
CA GLU A 69 3.68 -4.36 -8.63
C GLU A 69 3.49 -3.43 -7.43
N ASN A 70 2.25 -3.24 -6.99
CA ASN A 70 1.96 -2.42 -5.82
C ASN A 70 2.67 -2.94 -4.57
N PHE A 71 2.70 -4.26 -4.37
CA PHE A 71 3.43 -4.88 -3.27
C PHE A 71 4.94 -4.56 -3.35
N LEU A 72 5.57 -4.75 -4.52
CA LEU A 72 6.99 -4.44 -4.70
C LEU A 72 7.30 -2.96 -4.44
N HIS A 73 6.46 -2.05 -4.94
CA HIS A 73 6.62 -0.61 -4.74
C HIS A 73 6.52 -0.20 -3.27
N HIS A 74 5.72 -0.91 -2.47
CA HIS A 74 5.66 -0.68 -1.02
C HIS A 74 6.81 -1.36 -0.29
N TYR A 75 7.17 -2.57 -0.68
CA TYR A 75 8.24 -3.34 -0.04
C TYR A 75 9.60 -2.64 -0.19
N PHE A 76 9.88 -2.09 -1.38
CA PHE A 76 11.11 -1.34 -1.67
C PHE A 76 10.90 0.18 -1.59
N ALA A 77 9.93 0.67 -0.82
CA ALA A 77 9.60 2.09 -0.77
C ALA A 77 10.77 2.98 -0.35
N TYR A 78 11.66 2.50 0.51
CA TYR A 78 12.83 3.22 0.99
C TYR A 78 13.96 3.33 -0.06
N ASP A 79 13.97 2.45 -1.05
CA ASP A 79 14.92 2.48 -2.17
C ASP A 79 14.40 3.32 -3.34
N ARG A 80 13.15 3.81 -3.26
CA ARG A 80 12.48 4.52 -4.34
C ARG A 80 13.04 5.93 -4.52
N ILE A 81 13.53 6.22 -5.74
CA ILE A 81 14.08 7.53 -6.10
C ILE A 81 12.98 8.44 -6.66
N ALA A 82 12.32 7.98 -7.72
CA ALA A 82 11.25 8.72 -8.37
C ALA A 82 10.40 7.78 -9.24
N GLY A 83 9.09 7.98 -9.28
CA GLY A 83 8.18 7.18 -10.11
C GLY A 83 8.32 5.67 -9.84
N GLU A 84 8.78 4.91 -10.83
CA GLU A 84 9.01 3.45 -10.77
C GLU A 84 10.51 3.10 -10.69
N TRP A 85 11.38 4.09 -10.41
CA TRP A 85 12.83 3.92 -10.32
C TRP A 85 13.29 3.75 -8.87
N PHE A 86 14.17 2.76 -8.66
CA PHE A 86 14.68 2.34 -7.36
C PHE A 86 16.21 2.30 -7.36
N ASP A 87 16.83 2.69 -6.23
CA ASP A 87 18.26 2.57 -6.01
C ASP A 87 18.60 1.14 -5.57
N MET A 88 18.82 0.28 -6.55
CA MET A 88 19.00 -1.14 -6.34
C MET A 88 19.98 -1.68 -7.36
N ASP A 89 21.03 -2.35 -6.94
CA ASP A 89 22.00 -2.96 -7.84
C ASP A 89 21.50 -4.30 -8.41
N SER A 90 22.23 -4.84 -9.40
CA SER A 90 21.89 -6.10 -10.07
C SER A 90 21.89 -7.29 -9.11
N ASN A 91 22.77 -7.28 -8.10
CA ASN A 91 22.81 -8.36 -7.12
C ASN A 91 21.52 -8.41 -6.31
N ARG A 92 21.00 -7.24 -5.89
CA ARG A 92 19.73 -7.16 -5.15
C ARG A 92 18.52 -7.60 -5.99
N VAL A 93 18.52 -7.33 -7.30
CA VAL A 93 17.45 -7.86 -8.17
C VAL A 93 17.43 -9.40 -8.11
N ILE A 94 18.58 -10.04 -8.17
CA ILE A 94 18.69 -11.50 -8.15
C ILE A 94 18.47 -12.09 -6.76
N THR A 95 18.94 -11.42 -5.70
CA THR A 95 18.91 -11.97 -4.33
C THR A 95 17.66 -11.56 -3.53
N GLU A 96 16.99 -10.49 -3.91
CA GLU A 96 15.81 -9.97 -3.18
C GLU A 96 14.56 -10.01 -4.05
N VAL A 97 14.57 -9.38 -5.25
CA VAL A 97 13.35 -9.25 -6.08
C VAL A 97 12.92 -10.60 -6.64
N LYS A 98 13.85 -11.36 -7.23
CA LYS A 98 13.55 -12.65 -7.84
C LYS A 98 12.96 -13.66 -6.84
N PRO A 99 13.58 -13.96 -5.68
CA PRO A 99 13.02 -14.88 -4.71
C PRO A 99 11.68 -14.40 -4.13
N LEU A 100 11.51 -13.08 -4.01
CA LEU A 100 10.25 -12.50 -3.55
C LEU A 100 9.12 -12.73 -4.55
N LEU A 101 9.36 -12.56 -5.85
CA LEU A 101 8.39 -12.84 -6.90
C LEU A 101 8.04 -14.33 -6.98
N GLU A 102 9.04 -15.22 -6.90
CA GLU A 102 8.82 -16.67 -6.86
C GLU A 102 7.96 -17.09 -5.66
N ARG A 103 8.22 -16.51 -4.48
CA ARG A 103 7.40 -16.75 -3.30
C ARG A 103 5.98 -16.23 -3.45
N LEU A 104 5.81 -15.00 -3.95
CA LEU A 104 4.50 -14.41 -4.18
C LEU A 104 3.69 -15.20 -5.21
N GLU A 105 4.31 -15.75 -6.25
CA GLU A 105 3.64 -16.62 -7.21
C GLU A 105 3.03 -17.85 -6.53
N ILE A 106 3.81 -18.53 -5.67
CA ILE A 106 3.35 -19.71 -4.94
C ILE A 106 2.20 -19.34 -3.98
N GLU A 107 2.34 -18.25 -3.23
CA GLU A 107 1.30 -17.77 -2.30
C GLU A 107 0.01 -17.39 -3.06
N GLN A 108 0.12 -16.69 -4.19
CA GLN A 108 -1.01 -16.28 -5.00
C GLN A 108 -1.71 -17.45 -5.70
N ALA A 109 -0.97 -18.47 -6.11
CA ALA A 109 -1.52 -19.64 -6.81
C ALA A 109 -2.66 -20.31 -6.02
N SER A 110 -2.55 -20.37 -4.70
CA SER A 110 -3.59 -20.91 -3.82
C SER A 110 -4.84 -20.01 -3.73
N ALA A 111 -4.70 -18.72 -3.96
CA ALA A 111 -5.78 -17.74 -3.86
C ALA A 111 -6.59 -17.59 -5.16
N ILE A 112 -6.00 -17.89 -6.31
CA ILE A 112 -6.62 -17.66 -7.63
C ILE A 112 -8.00 -18.35 -7.78
N PRO A 113 -8.17 -19.64 -7.49
CA PRO A 113 -9.47 -20.28 -7.62
C PRO A 113 -10.54 -19.65 -6.71
N ASN A 114 -10.14 -19.16 -5.54
CA ASN A 114 -11.05 -18.50 -4.60
C ASN A 114 -11.43 -17.09 -5.10
N ILE A 115 -10.52 -16.37 -5.74
CA ILE A 115 -10.79 -15.07 -6.36
C ILE A 115 -11.76 -15.24 -7.53
N GLU A 116 -11.54 -16.23 -8.41
CA GLU A 116 -12.45 -16.56 -9.51
C GLU A 116 -13.84 -16.90 -8.99
N ARG A 117 -13.91 -17.79 -8.01
CA ARG A 117 -15.17 -18.16 -7.38
C ARG A 117 -15.88 -17.00 -6.72
N TRP A 118 -15.14 -16.09 -6.08
CA TRP A 118 -15.72 -14.90 -5.47
C TRP A 118 -16.30 -13.93 -6.51
N VAL A 119 -15.63 -13.77 -7.65
CA VAL A 119 -16.13 -12.93 -8.76
C VAL A 119 -17.48 -13.47 -9.27
N GLU A 120 -17.64 -14.78 -9.38
CA GLU A 120 -18.93 -15.40 -9.76
C GLU A 120 -19.99 -15.17 -8.68
N LEU A 121 -19.66 -15.42 -7.41
CA LEU A 121 -20.60 -15.36 -6.30
C LEU A 121 -21.16 -13.96 -6.07
N LYS A 122 -20.38 -12.92 -6.28
CA LYS A 122 -20.85 -11.55 -6.03
C LYS A 122 -21.91 -11.08 -7.02
N GLU A 123 -22.02 -11.73 -8.18
CA GLU A 123 -23.07 -11.48 -9.17
C GLU A 123 -24.37 -12.29 -8.87
N MET A 124 -24.32 -13.20 -7.88
CA MET A 124 -25.46 -14.03 -7.50
C MET A 124 -26.30 -13.34 -6.43
N ALA A 125 -27.62 -13.54 -6.52
CA ALA A 125 -28.51 -13.10 -5.45
C ALA A 125 -28.30 -13.92 -4.18
N SER A 126 -28.32 -13.26 -3.02
CA SER A 126 -28.30 -13.95 -1.73
C SER A 126 -29.54 -14.84 -1.56
N ASN A 127 -29.34 -16.03 -1.03
CA ASN A 127 -30.45 -16.93 -0.66
C ASN A 127 -31.02 -16.63 0.73
N GLY A 128 -30.50 -15.61 1.44
CA GLY A 128 -30.98 -15.19 2.75
C GLY A 128 -30.67 -16.15 3.90
N THR A 129 -29.91 -17.23 3.68
CA THR A 129 -29.66 -18.23 4.72
C THR A 129 -28.34 -17.97 5.45
N ILE A 130 -28.36 -18.19 6.77
CA ILE A 130 -27.16 -18.24 7.61
C ILE A 130 -27.01 -19.69 8.06
N ARG A 131 -25.85 -20.28 7.79
CA ARG A 131 -25.53 -21.65 8.18
C ARG A 131 -24.38 -21.71 9.17
N SER A 132 -24.28 -22.80 9.91
CA SER A 132 -23.14 -23.05 10.78
C SER A 132 -21.87 -23.30 9.96
N ALA A 133 -20.74 -22.80 10.47
CA ALA A 133 -19.44 -23.05 9.88
C ALA A 133 -19.01 -24.51 10.11
N ASN A 134 -18.35 -25.10 9.13
CA ASN A 134 -17.62 -26.34 9.28
C ASN A 134 -16.19 -26.09 9.85
N ILE A 135 -15.46 -27.16 10.18
CA ILE A 135 -14.13 -27.06 10.78
C ILE A 135 -13.13 -26.30 9.89
N THR A 136 -13.19 -26.54 8.59
CA THR A 136 -12.29 -25.85 7.63
C THR A 136 -12.61 -24.35 7.54
N GLU A 137 -13.87 -23.99 7.52
CA GLU A 137 -14.31 -22.59 7.49
C GLU A 137 -13.95 -21.86 8.79
N GLN A 138 -14.08 -22.55 9.92
CA GLN A 138 -13.63 -21.99 11.20
C GLN A 138 -12.12 -21.77 11.22
N ALA A 139 -11.33 -22.73 10.74
CA ALA A 139 -9.88 -22.60 10.66
C ALA A 139 -9.44 -21.44 9.75
N LEU A 140 -10.08 -21.26 8.59
CA LEU A 140 -9.84 -20.12 7.69
C LEU A 140 -10.18 -18.79 8.36
N HIS A 141 -11.29 -18.74 9.08
CA HIS A 141 -11.67 -17.55 9.83
C HIS A 141 -10.66 -17.21 10.92
N ASP A 142 -10.15 -18.21 11.64
CA ASP A 142 -9.15 -18.00 12.70
C ASP A 142 -7.81 -17.53 12.11
N GLN A 143 -7.39 -18.07 10.96
CA GLN A 143 -6.23 -17.58 10.22
C GLN A 143 -6.40 -16.12 9.79
N TYR A 144 -7.57 -15.75 9.26
CA TYR A 144 -7.89 -14.38 8.89
C TYR A 144 -7.78 -13.44 10.09
N LYS A 145 -8.35 -13.83 11.24
CA LYS A 145 -8.27 -13.03 12.48
C LYS A 145 -6.84 -12.83 12.95
N THR A 146 -6.03 -13.88 12.92
CA THR A 146 -4.61 -13.78 13.29
C THR A 146 -3.87 -12.78 12.38
N ALA A 147 -4.06 -12.88 11.07
CA ALA A 147 -3.44 -11.95 10.12
C ALA A 147 -3.92 -10.50 10.31
N ASP A 148 -5.19 -10.29 10.64
CA ASP A 148 -5.75 -8.96 10.89
C ASP A 148 -5.20 -8.36 12.20
N GLU A 149 -5.03 -9.19 13.23
CA GLU A 149 -4.38 -8.80 14.49
C GLU A 149 -2.90 -8.42 14.29
N GLU A 150 -2.15 -9.21 13.52
CA GLU A 150 -0.75 -8.92 13.17
C GLU A 150 -0.62 -7.61 12.38
N LEU A 151 -1.48 -7.40 11.39
CA LEU A 151 -1.51 -6.16 10.60
C LEU A 151 -1.82 -4.94 11.49
N THR A 152 -2.77 -5.07 12.39
CA THR A 152 -3.16 -4.02 13.32
C THR A 152 -2.00 -3.67 14.25
N LEU A 153 -1.31 -4.67 14.80
CA LEU A 153 -0.15 -4.47 15.67
C LEU A 153 1.01 -3.81 14.92
N ALA A 154 1.33 -4.30 13.71
CA ALA A 154 2.37 -3.72 12.88
C ALA A 154 2.06 -2.25 12.53
N SER A 155 0.80 -1.93 12.23
CA SER A 155 0.36 -0.55 11.95
C SER A 155 0.51 0.37 13.16
N ALA A 156 0.20 -0.13 14.36
CA ALA A 156 0.38 0.62 15.60
C ALA A 156 1.87 0.89 15.88
N GLN A 157 2.72 -0.11 15.72
CA GLN A 157 4.17 0.02 15.86
C GLN A 157 4.75 1.04 14.87
N HIS A 158 4.33 0.96 13.61
CA HIS A 158 4.74 1.92 12.58
C HIS A 158 4.37 3.35 12.97
N THR A 159 3.15 3.56 13.48
CA THR A 159 2.70 4.89 13.93
C THR A 159 3.56 5.43 15.09
N ILE A 160 3.90 4.57 16.05
CA ILE A 160 4.78 4.95 17.18
C ILE A 160 6.17 5.36 16.66
N HIS A 161 6.74 4.58 15.74
CA HIS A 161 8.05 4.90 15.16
C HIS A 161 8.01 6.19 14.33
N ASP A 162 6.94 6.43 13.56
CA ASP A 162 6.75 7.69 12.83
C ASP A 162 6.71 8.89 13.81
N CYS A 163 5.95 8.78 14.89
CA CYS A 163 5.91 9.81 15.93
C CYS A 163 7.27 10.07 16.57
N ASN A 164 8.04 9.01 16.87
CA ASN A 164 9.38 9.13 17.46
C ASN A 164 10.35 9.83 16.50
N ILE A 165 10.33 9.46 15.21
CA ILE A 165 11.16 10.11 14.19
C ILE A 165 10.78 11.59 14.07
N ARG A 166 9.49 11.94 14.01
CA ARG A 166 9.03 13.32 13.95
C ARG A 166 9.46 14.13 15.18
N ALA A 167 9.40 13.54 16.36
CA ALA A 167 9.86 14.16 17.59
C ALA A 167 11.39 14.45 17.57
N LEU A 168 12.18 13.54 17.00
CA LEU A 168 13.62 13.71 16.84
C LEU A 168 13.97 14.80 15.80
N ILE A 169 13.19 14.90 14.72
CA ILE A 169 13.38 15.96 13.71
C ILE A 169 13.12 17.34 14.35
N GLY A 170 12.14 17.44 15.25
CA GLY A 170 11.77 18.69 15.91
C GLY A 170 11.28 19.74 14.92
N SER A 171 11.92 20.92 14.93
CA SER A 171 11.61 22.03 14.03
C SER A 171 12.44 22.05 12.74
N ALA A 172 13.29 21.06 12.51
CA ALA A 172 14.08 20.94 11.27
C ALA A 172 13.24 20.36 10.12
N ASP A 173 13.70 20.56 8.89
CA ASP A 173 13.08 19.99 7.69
C ASP A 173 13.42 18.50 7.50
N GLY A 174 14.28 17.94 8.34
CA GLY A 174 14.69 16.54 8.30
C GLY A 174 16.00 16.29 9.01
N ILE A 175 16.48 15.06 8.89
CA ILE A 175 17.79 14.60 9.36
C ILE A 175 18.59 14.12 8.15
N GLU A 176 19.76 14.69 7.92
CA GLU A 176 20.59 14.39 6.76
C GLU A 176 20.87 12.89 6.63
N ASN A 177 20.69 12.35 5.43
CA ASN A 177 20.84 10.93 5.08
C ASN A 177 19.92 9.95 5.85
N VAL A 178 18.92 10.45 6.59
CA VAL A 178 17.97 9.62 7.35
C VAL A 178 16.55 9.87 6.87
N VAL A 179 16.04 11.10 7.01
CA VAL A 179 14.66 11.42 6.67
C VAL A 179 14.51 12.91 6.35
N THR A 180 13.70 13.20 5.34
CA THR A 180 13.28 14.57 5.00
C THR A 180 11.76 14.67 5.13
N LEU A 181 11.27 15.70 5.84
CA LEU A 181 9.85 16.00 5.89
C LEU A 181 9.44 16.72 4.60
N ILE A 182 8.41 16.21 3.94
CA ILE A 182 7.76 16.94 2.85
C ILE A 182 6.85 18.00 3.49
N LEU A 183 7.37 19.21 3.62
CA LEU A 183 6.58 20.34 4.12
C LEU A 183 5.53 20.71 3.07
N LYS A 184 4.26 20.53 3.40
CA LYS A 184 3.17 21.10 2.62
C LYS A 184 3.01 22.54 3.06
N THR A 185 3.40 23.49 2.23
CA THR A 185 3.08 24.89 2.43
C THR A 185 1.57 25.04 2.16
N TYR A 186 0.80 25.15 3.24
CA TYR A 186 -0.59 25.56 3.12
C TYR A 186 -0.58 27.07 2.88
N LYS A 187 -0.99 27.53 1.71
CA LYS A 187 -1.33 28.93 1.51
C LYS A 187 -2.50 29.24 2.45
N ASP A 188 -2.31 30.25 3.27
CA ASP A 188 -3.26 30.87 4.19
C ASP A 188 -4.62 30.15 4.24
N VAL A 189 -4.69 29.11 5.08
CA VAL A 189 -5.99 28.51 5.40
C VAL A 189 -6.71 29.57 6.20
N CYS A 190 -7.72 30.21 5.62
CA CYS A 190 -8.63 31.04 6.36
C CYS A 190 -9.13 30.21 7.54
N ASP A 191 -8.91 30.67 8.77
CA ASP A 191 -9.49 30.03 9.94
C ASP A 191 -11.01 30.19 9.85
N THR A 192 -11.63 29.21 9.19
CA THR A 192 -13.07 29.18 8.95
C THR A 192 -13.83 29.21 10.29
N THR A 193 -13.26 28.67 11.37
CA THR A 193 -13.87 28.69 12.70
C THR A 193 -13.86 30.09 13.27
N ALA A 194 -12.74 30.79 13.20
CA ALA A 194 -12.64 32.18 13.63
C ALA A 194 -13.48 33.09 12.73
N PHE A 195 -13.54 32.83 11.43
CA PHE A 195 -14.37 33.58 10.49
C PHE A 195 -15.87 33.38 10.78
N ILE A 196 -16.33 32.13 10.97
CA ILE A 196 -17.73 31.82 11.32
C ILE A 196 -18.11 32.45 12.65
N ALA A 197 -17.20 32.52 13.62
CA ALA A 197 -17.47 33.22 14.91
C ALA A 197 -17.69 34.71 14.78
N THR A 198 -17.33 35.34 13.67
CA THR A 198 -17.57 36.75 13.37
C THR A 198 -18.91 37.01 12.65
N LEU A 199 -19.54 35.94 12.13
CA LEU A 199 -20.80 36.05 11.41
C LEU A 199 -22.01 36.07 12.34
N SER A 200 -23.03 36.83 11.96
CA SER A 200 -24.32 36.80 12.63
C SER A 200 -25.07 35.50 12.36
N ALA A 201 -25.98 35.11 13.24
CA ALA A 201 -26.83 33.93 13.07
C ALA A 201 -27.60 33.91 11.72
N GLN A 202 -27.91 35.12 11.22
CA GLN A 202 -28.63 35.29 9.95
C GLN A 202 -27.72 35.01 8.72
N GLU A 203 -26.46 35.41 8.79
CA GLU A 203 -25.45 35.13 7.74
C GLU A 203 -25.06 33.64 7.72
N ILE A 204 -24.94 33.01 8.91
CA ILE A 204 -24.68 31.56 9.01
C ILE A 204 -25.83 30.77 8.37
N ALA A 205 -27.07 31.12 8.66
CA ALA A 205 -28.26 30.45 8.12
C ALA A 205 -28.37 30.58 6.57
N GLN A 206 -27.81 31.63 5.98
CA GLN A 206 -27.77 31.82 4.53
C GLN A 206 -26.65 30.96 3.84
N CYS A 207 -25.65 30.52 4.62
CA CYS A 207 -24.54 29.72 4.13
C CYS A 207 -24.70 28.21 4.38
N GLU A 208 -25.70 27.78 5.15
CA GLU A 208 -25.97 26.39 5.46
C GLU A 208 -26.69 25.72 4.28
N GLU A 209 -25.92 25.05 3.41
CA GLU A 209 -26.47 24.05 2.48
C GLU A 209 -26.63 22.71 3.22
N THR A 210 -27.87 22.28 3.37
CA THR A 210 -28.18 20.95 3.95
C THR A 210 -27.85 19.87 2.93
N SER A 211 -26.65 19.29 2.99
CA SER A 211 -26.31 18.12 2.19
C SER A 211 -26.57 16.85 2.99
N THR A 212 -27.58 16.09 2.60
CA THR A 212 -27.80 14.73 3.14
C THR A 212 -26.89 13.77 2.41
N LYS A 213 -25.76 13.38 3.02
CA LYS A 213 -24.90 12.30 2.49
C LYS A 213 -25.34 10.99 3.13
N LEU A 214 -25.76 10.03 2.33
CA LEU A 214 -25.91 8.64 2.73
C LEU A 214 -24.49 8.06 2.97
N SER A 215 -24.06 8.00 4.23
CA SER A 215 -22.87 7.24 4.62
C SER A 215 -23.34 5.86 5.11
N GLY A 216 -23.15 4.83 4.29
CA GLY A 216 -23.34 3.45 4.72
C GLY A 216 -22.12 2.97 5.48
N SER A 217 -22.22 2.79 6.80
CA SER A 217 -21.23 2.05 7.57
C SER A 217 -21.60 0.59 7.60
N LEU A 218 -20.70 -0.29 7.13
CA LEU A 218 -20.83 -1.74 7.36
C LEU A 218 -20.47 -2.02 8.83
N THR A 219 -21.46 -2.43 9.61
CA THR A 219 -21.23 -2.92 10.97
C THR A 219 -20.95 -4.42 10.90
N ILE A 220 -19.70 -4.82 11.15
CA ILE A 220 -19.33 -6.23 11.30
C ILE A 220 -19.79 -6.67 12.69
N THR A 221 -20.81 -7.49 12.76
CA THR A 221 -21.29 -8.12 14.00
C THR A 221 -20.25 -9.14 14.45
N GLY A 222 -19.63 -8.94 15.59
CA GLY A 222 -18.64 -9.84 16.19
C GLY A 222 -17.21 -9.29 16.30
N GLY A 223 -17.00 -8.02 15.97
CA GLY A 223 -15.73 -7.35 16.25
C GLY A 223 -15.49 -7.20 17.75
N ARG A 224 -14.22 -7.29 18.18
CA ARG A 224 -13.78 -6.92 19.54
C ARG A 224 -14.33 -5.56 19.90
N LYS A 225 -14.83 -5.41 21.11
CA LYS A 225 -15.30 -4.13 21.60
C LYS A 225 -14.12 -3.12 21.57
N LEU A 226 -14.35 -1.92 21.09
CA LEU A 226 -13.37 -0.82 20.99
C LEU A 226 -12.53 -0.66 22.28
N ASN A 227 -13.15 -0.90 23.43
CA ASN A 227 -12.52 -0.81 24.77
C ASN A 227 -11.33 -1.77 24.97
N GLU A 228 -11.24 -2.89 24.26
CA GLU A 228 -10.09 -3.79 24.35
C GLU A 228 -8.91 -3.31 23.50
N LEU A 229 -9.19 -2.69 22.36
CA LEU A 229 -8.17 -2.05 21.52
C LEU A 229 -7.54 -0.85 22.22
N ASP A 230 -8.36 -0.01 22.87
CA ASP A 230 -7.91 1.16 23.63
C ASP A 230 -7.03 0.74 24.82
N ALA A 231 -7.32 -0.39 25.48
CA ALA A 231 -6.53 -0.91 26.59
C ALA A 231 -5.15 -1.44 26.12
N VAL A 232 -5.09 -2.09 24.97
CA VAL A 232 -3.82 -2.57 24.37
C VAL A 232 -2.96 -1.40 23.91
N LEU A 233 -3.57 -0.39 23.27
CA LEU A 233 -2.88 0.84 22.85
C LEU A 233 -2.34 1.63 24.05
N ALA A 234 -3.14 1.77 25.10
CA ALA A 234 -2.74 2.44 26.32
C ALA A 234 -1.58 1.74 27.04
N ALA A 235 -1.61 0.39 27.13
CA ALA A 235 -0.51 -0.40 27.69
C ALA A 235 0.78 -0.27 26.87
N SER A 236 0.69 -0.26 25.57
CA SER A 236 1.84 -0.08 24.66
C SER A 236 2.45 1.31 24.77
N LEU A 237 1.61 2.35 24.92
CA LEU A 237 2.06 3.72 25.14
C LEU A 237 2.72 3.93 26.52
N GLU A 238 2.26 3.25 27.55
CA GLU A 238 2.91 3.29 28.88
C GLU A 238 4.25 2.56 28.89
N GLN A 239 4.36 1.41 28.19
CA GLN A 239 5.65 0.72 28.01
C GLN A 239 6.66 1.59 27.26
N ALA A 240 6.24 2.29 26.22
CA ALA A 240 7.13 3.19 25.48
C ALA A 240 7.60 4.39 26.34
N LYS A 241 6.74 4.96 27.20
CA LYS A 241 7.12 6.02 28.14
C LYS A 241 8.12 5.59 29.19
N ASN A 242 8.08 4.34 29.62
CA ASN A 242 9.00 3.81 30.64
C ASN A 242 10.33 3.32 30.06
N SER A 243 10.51 3.38 28.73
CA SER A 243 11.71 2.94 28.02
C SER A 243 12.59 4.13 27.54
N ILE A 244 12.18 5.36 27.87
CA ILE A 244 12.92 6.61 27.67
C ILE A 244 13.46 7.10 29.02
#